data_caa96035e5c0f43327ad8391271ff359
#
_entry.id   caa96035e5c0f43327ad8391271ff359
#
_cell.length_a   1.000
_cell.length_b   1.000
_cell.length_c   1.000
_cell.angle_alpha   90.00
_cell.angle_beta   90.00
_cell.angle_gamma   90.00
#
_symmetry.space_group_name_H-M   'P 1'
#
loop_
_entity.id
_entity.type
_entity.pdbx_description
1 polymer ?
#
loop_
_entity_poly.entity_id
_entity_poly.type
_entity_poly.pdbx_seq_one_letter_code
_entity_poly.pdbx_strand_id
1 'polypeptide(L)'
;MCGKFTAMFSWSEVVEFSQPLDAGPRVGSNDDVVTYRPMSMLPVIIFDHGLKQRRVVPMRWGFPHAKNPRVPQPIHARSETIDTTAAFRNAFIDGQRGIVVMRTFNEGKEISPTQTEQWTIDPGDGIPRGFAFLWRRFEPEGFPAPLLACVMVTVPASQLISPITDRMPAILEDDDWAKWLGEVPASLDETKGSLRTMEGVRWQMTKEAKKPKPARPRSTVRPPTLF
;
A
#
# COMPACT_ATOMS: atom_id res chain seq x y z
N MET A 1 -2.52 10.60 -5.94
CA MET A 1 -2.78 9.23 -5.42
C MET A 1 -1.48 8.62 -4.92
N CYS A 2 -1.50 8.05 -3.73
CA CYS A 2 -0.33 7.48 -3.05
C CYS A 2 0.37 6.41 -3.90
N GLY A 3 1.53 6.71 -4.41
CA GLY A 3 2.37 5.77 -5.18
C GLY A 3 3.67 5.42 -4.46
N LYS A 4 3.79 5.80 -3.19
CA LYS A 4 4.97 5.56 -2.37
C LYS A 4 4.59 5.68 -0.90
N PHE A 5 5.09 4.81 -0.06
CA PHE A 5 4.98 4.94 1.39
C PHE A 5 6.24 4.40 2.08
N THR A 6 6.42 4.79 3.32
CA THR A 6 7.60 4.42 4.09
C THR A 6 7.16 3.74 5.39
N ALA A 7 7.63 2.53 5.59
CA ALA A 7 7.60 1.86 6.88
C ALA A 7 8.86 2.29 7.64
N MET A 8 8.67 2.97 8.77
CA MET A 8 9.75 3.47 9.62
C MET A 8 9.82 2.69 10.94
N PHE A 9 9.60 1.38 10.88
CA PHE A 9 9.57 0.53 12.06
C PHE A 9 10.50 -0.66 11.90
N SER A 10 11.08 -1.07 13.00
CA SER A 10 11.71 -2.37 13.11
C SER A 10 10.66 -3.47 12.92
N TRP A 11 11.11 -4.63 12.46
CA TRP A 11 10.22 -5.79 12.36
C TRP A 11 9.61 -6.19 13.71
N SER A 12 10.35 -6.01 14.80
CA SER A 12 9.86 -6.25 16.17
C SER A 12 8.70 -5.34 16.55
N GLU A 13 8.76 -4.04 16.20
CA GLU A 13 7.64 -3.11 16.44
C GLU A 13 6.41 -3.47 15.61
N VAL A 14 6.58 -3.89 14.35
CA VAL A 14 5.47 -4.37 13.51
C VAL A 14 4.82 -5.60 14.13
N VAL A 15 5.63 -6.56 14.63
CA VAL A 15 5.13 -7.79 15.28
C VAL A 15 4.39 -7.46 16.56
N GLU A 16 4.94 -6.60 17.41
CA GLU A 16 4.33 -6.19 18.68
C GLU A 16 3.00 -5.48 18.45
N PHE A 17 2.97 -4.52 17.53
CA PHE A 17 1.76 -3.75 17.18
C PHE A 17 0.67 -4.63 16.56
N SER A 18 1.03 -5.68 15.84
CA SER A 18 0.10 -6.49 15.04
C SER A 18 -0.42 -7.73 15.79
N GLN A 19 -0.15 -7.88 17.07
CA GLN A 19 -0.59 -9.06 17.85
C GLN A 19 -2.11 -9.27 17.83
N PRO A 20 -2.61 -10.52 17.89
CA PRO A 20 -1.83 -11.78 17.84
C PRO A 20 -1.33 -12.11 16.43
N LEU A 21 -0.03 -12.26 16.25
CA LEU A 21 0.62 -12.49 14.96
C LEU A 21 1.61 -13.66 15.03
N ASP A 22 1.47 -14.63 14.13
CA ASP A 22 2.57 -15.54 13.80
C ASP A 22 3.48 -14.85 12.79
N ALA A 23 4.61 -14.40 13.27
CA ALA A 23 5.52 -13.55 12.54
C ALA A 23 6.37 -14.28 11.50
N GLY A 24 6.20 -15.55 11.25
CA GLY A 24 6.91 -16.28 10.19
C GLY A 24 8.39 -15.86 9.97
N PRO A 25 9.06 -16.31 8.94
CA PRO A 25 10.39 -15.84 8.60
C PRO A 25 10.37 -14.35 8.20
N ARG A 26 11.32 -13.57 8.70
CA ARG A 26 11.47 -12.13 8.42
C ARG A 26 11.41 -11.84 6.93
N VAL A 27 10.55 -10.90 6.54
CA VAL A 27 10.54 -10.32 5.19
C VAL A 27 11.31 -9.00 5.26
N GLY A 28 12.58 -9.03 4.95
CA GLY A 28 13.48 -7.87 4.97
C GLY A 28 14.53 -7.92 6.10
N SER A 29 15.62 -7.20 5.91
CA SER A 29 16.69 -7.05 6.89
C SER A 29 16.37 -5.90 7.84
N ASN A 30 16.62 -6.08 9.12
CA ASN A 30 16.83 -5.09 10.19
C ASN A 30 16.19 -3.70 10.03
N ASP A 31 15.87 -3.07 11.12
CA ASP A 31 15.56 -1.67 11.49
C ASP A 31 15.70 -0.54 10.44
N ASP A 32 15.87 -0.87 9.17
CA ASP A 32 16.02 0.08 8.09
C ASP A 32 14.66 0.67 7.66
N VAL A 33 14.65 1.96 7.48
CA VAL A 33 13.54 2.71 6.87
C VAL A 33 13.32 2.21 5.43
N VAL A 34 12.30 1.39 5.22
CA VAL A 34 12.00 0.82 3.90
C VAL A 34 10.94 1.67 3.20
N THR A 35 11.27 2.15 2.02
CA THR A 35 10.31 2.83 1.13
C THR A 35 9.78 1.87 0.09
N TYR A 36 8.47 1.64 0.11
CA TYR A 36 7.77 0.79 -0.85
C TYR A 36 7.18 1.60 -2.00
N ARG A 37 7.18 1.01 -3.18
CA ARG A 37 6.60 1.55 -4.41
C ARG A 37 5.78 0.47 -5.12
N PRO A 38 4.92 0.82 -6.06
CA PRO A 38 4.29 -0.18 -6.91
C PRO A 38 5.30 -1.19 -7.44
N MET A 39 4.92 -2.46 -7.49
CA MET A 39 5.73 -3.64 -7.80
C MET A 39 6.67 -4.12 -6.67
N SER A 40 6.85 -3.37 -5.57
CA SER A 40 7.55 -3.88 -4.39
C SER A 40 6.76 -5.03 -3.75
N MET A 41 7.47 -5.94 -3.10
CA MET A 41 6.89 -6.95 -2.20
C MET A 41 6.59 -6.30 -0.86
N LEU A 42 5.34 -6.37 -0.41
CA LEU A 42 4.87 -5.82 0.86
C LEU A 42 4.66 -6.94 1.88
N PRO A 43 4.98 -6.72 3.15
CA PRO A 43 4.60 -7.61 4.24
C PRO A 43 3.11 -7.39 4.59
N VAL A 44 2.23 -8.16 3.98
CA VAL A 44 0.78 -8.04 4.20
C VAL A 44 0.35 -8.96 5.32
N ILE A 45 -0.27 -8.41 6.35
CA ILE A 45 -0.90 -9.15 7.43
C ILE A 45 -2.26 -9.64 6.93
N ILE A 46 -2.51 -10.92 7.02
CA ILE A 46 -3.80 -11.57 6.73
C ILE A 46 -4.21 -12.45 7.91
N PHE A 47 -5.49 -12.80 7.98
CA PHE A 47 -5.97 -13.82 8.90
C PHE A 47 -6.04 -15.17 8.18
N ASP A 48 -5.37 -16.17 8.72
CA ASP A 48 -5.42 -17.56 8.25
C ASP A 48 -6.54 -18.29 8.97
N HIS A 49 -7.65 -18.52 8.28
CA HIS A 49 -8.84 -19.19 8.86
C HIS A 49 -8.58 -20.65 9.26
N GLY A 50 -7.64 -21.31 8.60
CA GLY A 50 -7.26 -22.69 8.92
C GLY A 50 -6.47 -22.78 10.22
N LEU A 51 -5.54 -21.86 10.42
CA LEU A 51 -4.69 -21.79 11.63
C LEU A 51 -5.29 -20.90 12.72
N LYS A 52 -6.35 -20.13 12.41
CA LYS A 52 -7.00 -19.15 13.31
C LYS A 52 -6.03 -18.13 13.90
N GLN A 53 -5.14 -17.63 13.08
CA GLN A 53 -4.12 -16.65 13.51
C GLN A 53 -3.77 -15.67 12.39
N ARG A 54 -3.27 -14.50 12.77
CA ARG A 54 -2.69 -13.54 11.81
C ARG A 54 -1.35 -14.06 11.32
N ARG A 55 -1.09 -13.85 10.04
CA ARG A 55 0.18 -14.18 9.39
C ARG A 55 0.65 -13.07 8.50
N VAL A 56 1.96 -12.90 8.37
CA VAL A 56 2.56 -12.01 7.37
C VAL A 56 2.89 -12.79 6.11
N VAL A 57 2.35 -12.31 4.99
CA VAL A 57 2.57 -12.92 3.68
C VAL A 57 3.14 -11.88 2.73
N PRO A 58 4.29 -12.14 2.08
CA PRO A 58 4.84 -11.23 1.08
C PRO A 58 3.95 -11.20 -0.16
N MET A 59 3.48 -10.01 -0.56
CA MET A 59 2.62 -9.82 -1.73
C MET A 59 3.10 -8.65 -2.56
N ARG A 60 3.01 -8.76 -3.89
CA ARG A 60 3.37 -7.68 -4.80
C ARG A 60 2.33 -6.56 -4.76
N TRP A 61 2.76 -5.32 -4.60
CA TRP A 61 1.86 -4.17 -4.71
C TRP A 61 1.49 -3.89 -6.16
N GLY A 62 0.25 -4.08 -6.50
CA GLY A 62 -0.35 -3.92 -7.81
C GLY A 62 -0.82 -5.24 -8.41
N PHE A 63 -2.10 -5.30 -8.76
CA PHE A 63 -2.67 -6.45 -9.47
C PHE A 63 -2.09 -6.52 -10.88
N PRO A 64 -1.85 -7.72 -11.43
CA PRO A 64 -1.40 -7.84 -12.80
C PRO A 64 -2.47 -7.33 -13.76
N HIS A 65 -2.04 -6.66 -14.82
CA HIS A 65 -2.94 -6.26 -15.89
C HIS A 65 -3.39 -7.49 -16.69
N ALA A 66 -4.69 -7.61 -16.97
CA ALA A 66 -5.26 -8.79 -17.61
C ALA A 66 -4.60 -9.17 -18.96
N LYS A 67 -4.14 -8.17 -19.74
CA LYS A 67 -3.50 -8.38 -21.06
C LYS A 67 -1.98 -8.23 -21.02
N ASN A 68 -1.42 -7.61 -19.97
CA ASN A 68 0.01 -7.41 -19.84
C ASN A 68 0.42 -7.44 -18.35
N PRO A 69 0.80 -8.59 -17.82
CA PRO A 69 1.18 -8.75 -16.41
C PRO A 69 2.37 -7.89 -15.97
N ARG A 70 3.14 -7.34 -16.91
CA ARG A 70 4.29 -6.47 -16.62
C ARG A 70 3.88 -5.03 -16.31
N VAL A 71 2.66 -4.64 -16.67
CA VAL A 71 2.13 -3.30 -16.36
C VAL A 71 1.45 -3.35 -14.99
N PRO A 72 1.91 -2.57 -14.00
CA PRO A 72 1.26 -2.51 -12.70
C PRO A 72 -0.08 -1.81 -12.85
N GLN A 73 -1.17 -2.54 -12.64
CA GLN A 73 -2.51 -1.98 -12.62
C GLN A 73 -3.50 -2.96 -12.02
N PRO A 74 -4.46 -2.47 -11.30
CA PRO A 74 -4.49 -1.25 -10.51
C PRO A 74 -3.61 -1.39 -9.26
N ILE A 75 -3.20 -0.27 -8.67
CA ILE A 75 -2.47 -0.26 -7.39
C ILE A 75 -3.36 0.21 -6.22
N HIS A 76 -4.53 0.76 -6.53
CA HIS A 76 -5.51 1.26 -5.57
C HIS A 76 -6.92 0.74 -5.87
N ALA A 77 -7.71 0.55 -4.81
CA ALA A 77 -9.13 0.29 -4.85
C ALA A 77 -9.87 1.40 -4.06
N ARG A 78 -10.90 2.00 -4.64
CA ARG A 78 -11.73 3.00 -3.94
C ARG A 78 -12.73 2.31 -3.02
N SER A 79 -12.80 2.72 -1.76
CA SER A 79 -13.72 2.16 -0.76
C SER A 79 -15.18 2.22 -1.21
N GLU A 80 -15.57 3.28 -1.93
CA GLU A 80 -16.93 3.51 -2.36
C GLU A 80 -17.44 2.43 -3.33
N THR A 81 -16.54 1.91 -4.16
CA THR A 81 -16.86 0.95 -5.24
C THR A 81 -16.12 -0.38 -5.11
N ILE A 82 -15.56 -0.67 -3.94
CA ILE A 82 -14.76 -1.86 -3.68
C ILE A 82 -15.55 -3.16 -3.88
N ASP A 83 -16.85 -3.13 -3.57
CA ASP A 83 -17.82 -4.23 -3.65
C ASP A 83 -18.53 -4.34 -5.01
N THR A 84 -18.32 -3.40 -5.92
CA THR A 84 -19.00 -3.36 -7.22
C THR A 84 -18.01 -3.42 -8.40
N THR A 85 -16.81 -2.87 -8.25
CA THR A 85 -15.80 -2.88 -9.30
C THR A 85 -15.27 -4.30 -9.56
N ALA A 86 -15.39 -4.79 -10.78
CA ALA A 86 -15.03 -6.16 -11.16
C ALA A 86 -13.62 -6.59 -10.74
N ALA A 87 -12.63 -5.68 -10.74
CA ALA A 87 -11.27 -5.98 -10.34
C ALA A 87 -11.14 -6.31 -8.84
N PHE A 88 -12.02 -5.77 -7.98
CA PHE A 88 -11.89 -5.81 -6.53
C PHE A 88 -13.01 -6.57 -5.81
N ARG A 89 -14.21 -6.55 -6.40
CA ARG A 89 -15.44 -7.07 -5.79
C ARG A 89 -15.24 -8.46 -5.18
N ASN A 90 -14.72 -9.41 -5.94
CA ASN A 90 -14.56 -10.77 -5.45
C ASN A 90 -13.56 -10.84 -4.29
N ALA A 91 -12.43 -10.13 -4.39
CA ALA A 91 -11.46 -10.08 -3.29
C ALA A 91 -12.09 -9.55 -2.00
N PHE A 92 -12.92 -8.50 -2.09
CA PHE A 92 -13.60 -7.94 -0.93
C PHE A 92 -14.63 -8.90 -0.33
N ILE A 93 -15.50 -9.50 -1.18
CA ILE A 93 -16.56 -10.42 -0.76
C ILE A 93 -15.97 -11.72 -0.17
N ASP A 94 -14.95 -12.29 -0.82
CA ASP A 94 -14.33 -13.55 -0.44
C ASP A 94 -13.39 -13.42 0.78
N GLY A 95 -13.33 -12.23 1.41
CA GLY A 95 -12.50 -12.02 2.59
C GLY A 95 -11.00 -11.92 2.30
N GLN A 96 -10.59 -11.72 1.05
CA GLN A 96 -9.19 -11.53 0.67
C GLN A 96 -8.71 -10.11 1.04
N ARG A 97 -8.76 -9.82 2.33
CA ARG A 97 -8.43 -8.54 2.95
C ARG A 97 -7.13 -8.67 3.74
N GLY A 98 -6.37 -7.61 3.79
CA GLY A 98 -5.09 -7.58 4.49
C GLY A 98 -4.78 -6.20 5.04
N ILE A 99 -3.76 -6.13 5.88
CA ILE A 99 -3.26 -4.89 6.49
C ILE A 99 -1.78 -4.78 6.23
N VAL A 100 -1.31 -3.59 5.88
CA VAL A 100 0.11 -3.26 5.88
C VAL A 100 0.34 -2.16 6.90
N VAL A 101 1.27 -2.41 7.82
CA VAL A 101 1.63 -1.42 8.85
C VAL A 101 2.58 -0.39 8.26
N MET A 102 2.24 0.87 8.41
CA MET A 102 3.04 1.98 7.90
C MET A 102 3.02 3.15 8.87
N ARG A 103 4.00 4.04 8.76
CA ARG A 103 4.04 5.30 9.49
C ARG A 103 3.66 6.47 8.61
N THR A 104 4.25 6.58 7.43
CA THR A 104 4.04 7.71 6.54
C THR A 104 3.58 7.25 5.18
N PHE A 105 2.86 8.10 4.48
CA PHE A 105 2.57 7.91 3.07
C PHE A 105 2.91 9.18 2.27
N ASN A 106 3.04 9.03 0.96
CA ASN A 106 3.48 10.10 0.09
C ASN A 106 2.41 10.38 -0.97
N GLU A 107 2.14 11.65 -1.17
CA GLU A 107 1.19 12.12 -2.17
C GLU A 107 1.82 13.15 -3.11
N GLY A 108 1.35 13.13 -4.35
CA GLY A 108 1.74 14.08 -5.36
C GLY A 108 0.69 15.16 -5.53
N LYS A 109 1.03 16.42 -5.23
CA LYS A 109 0.20 17.57 -5.58
C LYS A 109 0.53 17.98 -7.02
N GLU A 110 -0.44 17.89 -7.91
CA GLU A 110 -0.29 18.38 -9.27
C GLU A 110 -0.33 19.90 -9.25
N ILE A 111 0.74 20.52 -9.72
CA ILE A 111 0.86 21.99 -9.86
C ILE A 111 0.58 22.40 -11.30
N SER A 112 0.98 21.57 -12.25
CA SER A 112 0.71 21.71 -13.67
C SER A 112 0.78 20.33 -14.35
N PRO A 113 0.35 20.17 -15.61
CA PRO A 113 0.41 18.90 -16.34
C PRO A 113 1.79 18.24 -16.39
N THR A 114 2.85 19.02 -16.17
CA THR A 114 4.24 18.55 -16.23
C THR A 114 4.97 18.63 -14.87
N GLN A 115 4.30 19.15 -13.84
CA GLN A 115 4.93 19.38 -12.55
C GLN A 115 4.08 18.87 -11.40
N THR A 116 4.63 17.94 -10.65
CA THR A 116 4.06 17.40 -9.40
C THR A 116 5.01 17.69 -8.24
N GLU A 117 4.48 18.19 -7.16
CA GLU A 117 5.18 18.32 -5.88
C GLU A 117 4.90 17.09 -5.03
N GLN A 118 5.96 16.49 -4.51
CA GLN A 118 5.84 15.32 -3.63
C GLN A 118 5.77 15.78 -2.18
N TRP A 119 4.85 15.18 -1.44
CA TRP A 119 4.62 15.44 -0.02
C TRP A 119 4.70 14.15 0.78
N THR A 120 5.37 14.19 1.90
CA THR A 120 5.33 13.14 2.92
C THR A 120 4.30 13.54 3.96
N ILE A 121 3.39 12.62 4.27
CA ILE A 121 2.28 12.81 5.20
C ILE A 121 2.49 11.86 6.37
N ASP A 122 2.63 12.43 7.57
CA ASP A 122 2.95 11.75 8.83
C ASP A 122 1.90 12.10 9.87
N PRO A 123 1.35 11.14 10.65
CA PRO A 123 0.46 11.47 11.78
C PRO A 123 1.15 12.27 12.89
N GLY A 124 2.49 12.28 12.94
CA GLY A 124 3.28 13.11 13.85
C GLY A 124 3.34 12.62 15.30
N ASP A 125 2.70 11.52 15.62
CA ASP A 125 2.66 10.92 16.96
C ASP A 125 3.60 9.72 17.13
N GLY A 126 4.24 9.30 16.04
CA GLY A 126 5.14 8.16 16.04
C GLY A 126 4.45 6.79 16.09
N ILE A 127 3.12 6.74 16.12
CA ILE A 127 2.36 5.50 16.24
C ILE A 127 2.17 4.87 14.85
N PRO A 128 2.45 3.55 14.71
CA PRO A 128 2.13 2.80 13.49
C PRO A 128 0.63 2.85 13.17
N ARG A 129 0.30 2.71 11.90
CA ARG A 129 -1.09 2.63 11.42
C ARG A 129 -1.28 1.42 10.53
N GLY A 130 -2.41 0.73 10.67
CA GLY A 130 -2.83 -0.34 9.79
C GLY A 130 -3.55 0.20 8.56
N PHE A 131 -2.96 0.05 7.39
CA PHE A 131 -3.54 0.48 6.12
C PHE A 131 -4.25 -0.70 5.46
N ALA A 132 -5.49 -0.49 5.04
CA ALA A 132 -6.32 -1.51 4.44
C ALA A 132 -5.86 -1.87 3.03
N PHE A 133 -5.73 -3.16 2.76
CA PHE A 133 -5.40 -3.73 1.46
C PHE A 133 -6.41 -4.82 1.08
N LEU A 134 -6.63 -5.00 -0.23
CA LEU A 134 -7.18 -6.22 -0.80
C LEU A 134 -6.06 -7.01 -1.45
N TRP A 135 -6.17 -8.34 -1.44
CA TRP A 135 -5.21 -9.20 -2.11
C TRP A 135 -5.90 -10.28 -2.95
N ARG A 136 -5.17 -10.83 -3.91
CA ARG A 136 -5.60 -11.97 -4.72
C ARG A 136 -4.41 -12.81 -5.13
N ARG A 137 -4.70 -14.10 -5.36
CA ARG A 137 -3.82 -15.02 -6.05
C ARG A 137 -4.11 -14.95 -7.55
N PHE A 138 -3.08 -14.79 -8.34
CA PHE A 138 -3.11 -14.79 -9.80
C PHE A 138 -2.23 -15.90 -10.33
N GLU A 139 -2.59 -16.43 -11.51
CA GLU A 139 -1.79 -17.39 -12.27
C GLU A 139 -1.53 -16.78 -13.67
N PRO A 140 -0.72 -15.73 -13.76
CA PRO A 140 -0.48 -15.05 -15.02
C PRO A 140 0.36 -15.93 -15.95
N GLU A 141 -0.02 -15.99 -17.22
CA GLU A 141 0.72 -16.72 -18.25
C GLU A 141 2.19 -16.26 -18.30
N GLY A 142 3.13 -17.20 -18.41
CA GLY A 142 4.57 -16.92 -18.45
C GLY A 142 5.23 -16.64 -17.11
N PHE A 143 4.53 -16.80 -15.99
CA PHE A 143 5.12 -16.76 -14.66
C PHE A 143 5.38 -18.17 -14.15
N PRO A 144 6.54 -18.44 -13.50
CA PRO A 144 6.90 -19.79 -13.06
C PRO A 144 6.08 -20.29 -11.85
N ALA A 145 5.39 -19.39 -11.16
CA ALA A 145 4.60 -19.68 -9.96
C ALA A 145 3.42 -18.71 -9.84
N PRO A 146 2.39 -19.06 -9.07
CA PRO A 146 1.31 -18.16 -8.72
C PRO A 146 1.83 -16.88 -8.09
N LEU A 147 1.21 -15.75 -8.43
CA LEU A 147 1.54 -14.44 -7.92
C LEU A 147 0.50 -14.02 -6.88
N LEU A 148 0.94 -13.79 -5.63
CA LEU A 148 0.16 -13.07 -4.66
C LEU A 148 0.36 -11.57 -4.88
N ALA A 149 -0.72 -10.86 -5.11
CA ALA A 149 -0.67 -9.41 -5.31
C ALA A 149 -1.75 -8.70 -4.48
N CYS A 150 -1.45 -7.47 -4.09
CA CYS A 150 -2.34 -6.66 -3.27
C CYS A 150 -2.51 -5.25 -3.85
N VAL A 151 -3.59 -4.59 -3.47
CA VAL A 151 -3.88 -3.20 -3.80
C VAL A 151 -4.28 -2.45 -2.54
N MET A 152 -3.83 -1.21 -2.41
CA MET A 152 -4.19 -0.34 -1.29
C MET A 152 -5.63 0.13 -1.44
N VAL A 153 -6.40 0.07 -0.36
CA VAL A 153 -7.73 0.71 -0.33
C VAL A 153 -7.56 2.18 -0.04
N THR A 154 -8.32 3.01 -0.74
CA THR A 154 -8.33 4.47 -0.55
C THR A 154 -9.71 4.98 -0.22
N VAL A 155 -9.74 6.04 0.59
CA VAL A 155 -10.93 6.80 0.99
C VAL A 155 -10.80 8.26 0.55
N PRO A 156 -11.86 9.07 0.58
CA PRO A 156 -11.73 10.53 0.40
C PRO A 156 -10.69 11.11 1.36
N ALA A 157 -9.95 12.10 0.91
CA ALA A 157 -8.95 12.76 1.74
C ALA A 157 -9.63 13.50 2.91
N SER A 158 -8.98 13.53 4.08
CA SER A 158 -9.41 14.37 5.20
C SER A 158 -9.31 15.86 4.84
N GLN A 159 -9.99 16.70 5.60
CA GLN A 159 -9.98 18.15 5.37
C GLN A 159 -8.56 18.73 5.34
N LEU A 160 -7.64 18.20 6.18
CA LEU A 160 -6.25 18.65 6.21
C LEU A 160 -5.44 18.21 4.98
N ILE A 161 -5.72 17.04 4.42
CA ILE A 161 -4.98 16.46 3.28
C ILE A 161 -5.56 16.92 1.93
N SER A 162 -6.83 17.27 1.88
CA SER A 162 -7.54 17.66 0.65
C SER A 162 -6.86 18.75 -0.19
N PRO A 163 -6.10 19.72 0.38
CA PRO A 163 -5.35 20.68 -0.42
C PRO A 163 -4.22 20.08 -1.27
N ILE A 164 -3.81 18.84 -0.97
CA ILE A 164 -2.73 18.13 -1.70
C ILE A 164 -3.33 17.13 -2.68
N THR A 165 -4.32 16.35 -2.25
CA THR A 165 -4.91 15.23 -3.01
C THR A 165 -6.37 15.01 -2.60
N ASP A 166 -7.16 14.45 -3.51
CA ASP A 166 -8.58 14.10 -3.25
C ASP A 166 -8.75 12.76 -2.51
N ARG A 167 -7.68 11.99 -2.38
CA ARG A 167 -7.69 10.64 -1.80
C ARG A 167 -6.58 10.47 -0.77
N MET A 168 -6.84 9.59 0.20
CA MET A 168 -5.83 9.10 1.13
C MET A 168 -5.97 7.58 1.31
N PRO A 169 -4.95 6.88 1.82
CA PRO A 169 -5.10 5.49 2.22
C PRO A 169 -6.20 5.30 3.26
N ALA A 170 -6.94 4.20 3.17
CA ALA A 170 -7.88 3.80 4.22
C ALA A 170 -7.08 3.29 5.42
N ILE A 171 -7.07 4.05 6.49
CA ILE A 171 -6.41 3.70 7.76
C ILE A 171 -7.47 3.12 8.67
N LEU A 172 -7.21 1.91 9.18
CA LEU A 172 -8.11 1.21 10.08
C LEU A 172 -7.83 1.62 11.52
N GLU A 173 -8.89 1.86 12.28
CA GLU A 173 -8.79 1.90 13.74
C GLU A 173 -8.43 0.51 14.27
N ASP A 174 -7.71 0.43 15.38
CA ASP A 174 -7.22 -0.85 15.92
C ASP A 174 -8.35 -1.83 16.19
N ASP A 175 -9.49 -1.37 16.68
CA ASP A 175 -10.70 -2.16 16.93
C ASP A 175 -11.36 -2.71 15.65
N ASP A 176 -11.07 -2.12 14.49
CA ASP A 176 -11.61 -2.57 13.21
C ASP A 176 -10.75 -3.67 12.54
N TRP A 177 -9.54 -3.94 13.04
CA TRP A 177 -8.64 -4.91 12.41
C TRP A 177 -9.22 -6.30 12.36
N ALA A 178 -9.76 -6.79 13.48
CA ALA A 178 -10.34 -8.13 13.55
C ALA A 178 -11.53 -8.29 12.59
N LYS A 179 -12.36 -7.26 12.47
CA LYS A 179 -13.48 -7.22 11.53
C LYS A 179 -12.99 -7.18 10.08
N TRP A 180 -12.04 -6.30 9.78
CA TRP A 180 -11.47 -6.17 8.44
C TRP A 180 -10.82 -7.46 7.96
N LEU A 181 -10.04 -8.10 8.79
CA LEU A 181 -9.35 -9.37 8.48
C LEU A 181 -10.29 -10.58 8.45
N GLY A 182 -11.52 -10.46 8.97
CA GLY A 182 -12.47 -11.56 9.06
C GLY A 182 -12.20 -12.52 10.22
N GLU A 183 -11.55 -12.06 11.27
CA GLU A 183 -11.31 -12.82 12.51
C GLU A 183 -12.59 -12.99 13.32
N VAL A 184 -13.47 -11.99 13.22
CA VAL A 184 -14.78 -11.96 13.86
C VAL A 184 -15.87 -11.89 12.79
N PRO A 185 -17.05 -12.47 13.03
CA PRO A 185 -18.19 -12.35 12.13
C PRO A 185 -18.60 -10.89 11.95
N ALA A 186 -18.77 -10.47 10.72
CA ALA A 186 -19.32 -9.16 10.36
C ALA A 186 -19.98 -9.24 8.96
N SER A 187 -20.99 -8.44 8.73
CA SER A 187 -21.57 -8.27 7.40
C SER A 187 -20.59 -7.51 6.48
N LEU A 188 -20.84 -7.59 5.18
CA LEU A 188 -20.05 -6.81 4.21
C LEU A 188 -20.20 -5.30 4.43
N ASP A 189 -21.37 -4.84 4.83
CA ASP A 189 -21.63 -3.43 5.11
C ASP A 189 -20.86 -2.96 6.35
N GLU A 190 -20.86 -3.74 7.44
CA GLU A 190 -20.08 -3.45 8.64
C GLU A 190 -18.57 -3.44 8.35
N THR A 191 -18.11 -4.39 7.52
CA THR A 191 -16.71 -4.47 7.09
C THR A 191 -16.33 -3.27 6.22
N LYS A 192 -17.20 -2.88 5.28
CA LYS A 192 -17.02 -1.69 4.45
C LYS A 192 -17.07 -0.41 5.28
N GLY A 193 -17.87 -0.37 6.34
CA GLY A 193 -17.98 0.73 7.30
C GLY A 193 -16.67 1.02 8.07
N SER A 194 -15.73 0.06 8.14
CA SER A 194 -14.39 0.29 8.68
C SER A 194 -13.51 1.17 7.77
N LEU A 195 -13.89 1.32 6.50
CA LEU A 195 -13.17 2.12 5.50
C LEU A 195 -13.65 3.57 5.53
N ARG A 196 -13.28 4.31 6.54
CA ARG A 196 -13.65 5.72 6.71
C ARG A 196 -12.43 6.62 6.67
N THR A 197 -12.65 7.88 6.30
CA THR A 197 -11.63 8.91 6.37
C THR A 197 -11.26 9.12 7.84
N MET A 198 -9.97 9.04 8.15
CA MET A 198 -9.46 9.33 9.49
C MET A 198 -9.36 10.85 9.67
N GLU A 199 -10.31 11.39 10.41
CA GLU A 199 -10.34 12.79 10.81
C GLU A 199 -9.68 12.99 12.19
N GLY A 200 -9.40 14.23 12.57
CA GLY A 200 -8.89 14.57 13.92
C GLY A 200 -7.40 14.33 14.13
N VAL A 201 -6.72 13.65 13.24
CA VAL A 201 -5.27 13.48 13.28
C VAL A 201 -4.59 14.80 12.84
N ARG A 202 -3.58 15.21 13.57
CA ARG A 202 -2.76 16.41 13.23
C ARG A 202 -1.69 16.01 12.20
N TRP A 203 -2.11 15.73 10.98
CA TRP A 203 -1.21 15.34 9.91
C TRP A 203 -0.11 16.38 9.69
N GLN A 204 1.13 15.94 9.79
CA GLN A 204 2.29 16.74 9.41
C GLN A 204 2.58 16.51 7.93
N MET A 205 2.54 17.55 7.13
CA MET A 205 2.74 17.49 5.70
C MET A 205 4.04 18.19 5.33
N THR A 206 5.04 17.42 4.92
CA THR A 206 6.35 17.94 4.56
C THR A 206 6.58 17.79 3.06
N LYS A 207 6.85 18.90 2.40
CA LYS A 207 7.21 18.89 0.97
C LYS A 207 8.60 18.26 0.78
N GLU A 208 8.68 17.26 -0.08
CA GLU A 208 9.96 16.62 -0.39
C GLU A 208 10.87 17.54 -1.22
N ALA A 209 12.15 17.57 -0.89
CA ALA A 209 13.13 18.25 -1.73
C ALA A 209 13.22 17.59 -3.11
N LYS A 210 13.28 18.39 -4.18
CA LYS A 210 13.50 17.86 -5.53
C LYS A 210 14.85 17.13 -5.57
N LYS A 211 14.85 15.83 -5.84
CA LYS A 211 16.09 15.12 -6.12
C LYS A 211 16.72 15.72 -7.38
N PRO A 212 18.04 16.04 -7.36
CA PRO A 212 18.73 16.48 -8.56
C PRO A 212 18.55 15.41 -9.65
N LYS A 213 18.18 15.83 -10.86
CA LYS A 213 18.14 14.90 -12.01
C LYS A 213 19.54 14.28 -12.15
N PRO A 214 19.65 12.94 -12.26
CA PRO A 214 20.94 12.34 -12.58
C PRO A 214 21.45 13.00 -13.86
N ALA A 215 22.70 13.42 -13.84
CA ALA A 215 23.36 14.00 -15.02
C ALA A 215 23.21 12.99 -16.16
N ARG A 216 22.66 13.43 -17.30
CA ARG A 216 22.68 12.61 -18.51
C ARG A 216 24.15 12.20 -18.75
N PRO A 217 24.44 10.91 -18.93
CA PRO A 217 25.78 10.52 -19.33
C PRO A 217 26.12 11.31 -20.59
N ARG A 218 27.22 12.06 -20.56
CA ARG A 218 27.75 12.73 -21.75
C ARG A 218 27.94 11.64 -22.79
N SER A 219 27.28 11.78 -23.93
CA SER A 219 27.53 10.97 -25.11
C SER A 219 29.03 11.06 -25.38
N THR A 220 29.76 9.97 -25.15
CA THR A 220 31.13 9.85 -25.60
C THR A 220 31.08 9.93 -27.11
N VAL A 221 31.69 11.01 -27.62
CA VAL A 221 31.90 11.23 -29.04
C VAL A 221 32.49 9.95 -29.62
N ARG A 222 31.83 9.38 -30.59
CA ARG A 222 32.32 8.26 -31.39
C ARG A 222 33.67 8.68 -31.97
N PRO A 223 34.77 7.93 -31.79
CA PRO A 223 36.01 8.26 -32.47
C PRO A 223 35.77 8.21 -33.99
N PRO A 224 36.41 9.08 -34.78
CA PRO A 224 36.28 9.04 -36.21
C PRO A 224 36.78 7.70 -36.73
N THR A 225 35.99 7.00 -37.52
CA THR A 225 36.39 5.87 -38.34
C THR A 225 37.47 6.35 -39.31
N LEU A 226 38.70 6.01 -39.05
CA LEU A 226 39.74 6.03 -40.08
C LEU A 226 39.58 4.79 -40.97
N PHE A 227 39.43 5.04 -42.23
CA PHE A 227 39.40 4.23 -43.45
C PHE A 227 39.67 2.74 -43.34
#